data_237f822cb556d056984d22fd72e4997c
#
_entry.id   237f822cb556d056984d22fd72e4997c
#
_cell.length_a   1.000
_cell.length_b   1.000
_cell.length_c   1.000
_cell.angle_alpha   90.00
_cell.angle_beta   90.00
_cell.angle_gamma   90.00
#
_symmetry.space_group_name_H-M   'P 1'
#
loop_
_entity.id
_entity.type
_entity.pdbx_description
1 polymer ?
#
loop_
_entity_poly.entity_id
_entity_poly.type
_entity_poly.pdbx_seq_one_letter_code
_entity_poly.pdbx_strand_id
1 'polypeptide(L)'
;LESVVYGKHGTGKAYQMENYKVAGKTGTAQIPNPNGGGYLTGYGNHIYSFLGMAPADDPRLIMYISMKQPNLKKEDGRYESGSAPLAFVFKNVIENSLHYLNVEPNQEVEEETKSMKLPDLVGKPVKDVLKLEEDIGLKISVIGEGKKVLSSNLAKNTEVYSGDHLIIV
;
A
#
# COMPACT_ATOMS: atom_id res chain seq x y z
N LEU A 1 -17.82 6.24 -9.08
CA LEU A 1 -17.15 4.98 -8.74
C LEU A 1 -15.83 5.23 -7.99
N GLU A 2 -15.07 6.27 -8.32
CA GLU A 2 -13.85 6.63 -7.59
C GLU A 2 -14.10 6.90 -6.10
N SER A 3 -15.19 7.60 -5.75
CA SER A 3 -15.54 7.86 -4.34
C SER A 3 -15.81 6.60 -3.52
N VAL A 4 -16.09 5.46 -4.15
CA VAL A 4 -16.18 4.16 -3.47
C VAL A 4 -14.81 3.70 -2.99
N VAL A 5 -13.75 4.00 -3.77
CA VAL A 5 -12.38 3.59 -3.48
C VAL A 5 -11.65 4.65 -2.63
N TYR A 6 -11.75 5.94 -2.98
CA TYR A 6 -10.97 7.02 -2.34
C TYR A 6 -11.79 7.90 -1.39
N GLY A 7 -13.11 7.82 -1.41
CA GLY A 7 -13.96 8.65 -0.57
C GLY A 7 -13.84 8.34 0.93
N LYS A 8 -14.07 9.34 1.78
CA LYS A 8 -14.00 9.20 3.25
C LYS A 8 -14.80 8.01 3.80
N HIS A 9 -15.96 7.72 3.23
CA HIS A 9 -16.87 6.64 3.61
C HIS A 9 -16.93 5.53 2.55
N GLY A 10 -15.95 5.47 1.65
CA GLY A 10 -15.89 4.48 0.60
C GLY A 10 -15.69 3.07 1.14
N THR A 11 -16.47 2.11 0.60
CA THR A 11 -16.40 0.69 0.96
C THR A 11 -15.28 -0.06 0.24
N GLY A 12 -14.67 0.56 -0.76
CA GLY A 12 -13.64 -0.01 -1.62
C GLY A 12 -12.21 0.41 -1.29
N LYS A 13 -11.95 0.98 -0.11
CA LYS A 13 -10.60 1.48 0.26
C LYS A 13 -9.50 0.43 0.14
N ALA A 14 -9.80 -0.86 0.37
CA ALA A 14 -8.85 -1.94 0.23
C ALA A 14 -8.29 -2.08 -1.20
N TYR A 15 -9.02 -1.58 -2.21
CA TYR A 15 -8.65 -1.65 -3.63
C TYR A 15 -7.84 -0.44 -4.13
N GLN A 16 -7.44 0.47 -3.25
CA GLN A 16 -6.52 1.55 -3.61
C GLN A 16 -5.18 0.97 -4.07
N MET A 17 -4.66 1.53 -5.16
CA MET A 17 -3.35 1.19 -5.71
C MET A 17 -2.45 2.42 -5.63
N GLU A 18 -1.16 2.23 -5.63
CA GLU A 18 -0.18 3.31 -5.55
C GLU A 18 0.05 3.97 -6.91
N ASN A 19 0.18 3.16 -7.95
CA ASN A 19 0.58 3.63 -9.28
C ASN A 19 -0.60 3.98 -10.19
N TYR A 20 -1.79 3.42 -9.92
CA TYR A 20 -2.95 3.59 -10.79
C TYR A 20 -4.19 3.95 -10.00
N LYS A 21 -4.88 4.99 -10.44
CA LYS A 21 -6.17 5.36 -9.86
C LYS A 21 -7.24 4.35 -10.26
N VAL A 22 -7.97 3.84 -9.28
CA VAL A 22 -9.00 2.81 -9.47
C VAL A 22 -10.38 3.41 -9.27
N ALA A 23 -11.31 3.09 -10.15
CA ALA A 23 -12.72 3.31 -9.93
C ALA A 23 -13.44 1.95 -9.85
N GLY A 24 -14.39 1.79 -8.92
CA GLY A 24 -15.05 0.50 -8.79
C GLY A 24 -16.22 0.48 -7.81
N LYS A 25 -16.81 -0.71 -7.66
CA LYS A 25 -17.94 -0.96 -6.77
C LYS A 25 -17.81 -2.30 -6.08
N THR A 26 -17.92 -2.30 -4.77
CA THR A 26 -18.01 -3.51 -3.94
C THR A 26 -19.42 -4.09 -3.99
N GLY A 27 -19.53 -5.39 -3.88
CA GLY A 27 -20.78 -6.12 -3.71
C GLY A 27 -20.66 -7.15 -2.57
N THR A 28 -21.76 -7.33 -1.84
CA THR A 28 -21.90 -8.38 -0.86
C THR A 28 -23.29 -8.95 -1.00
N ALA A 29 -23.38 -10.19 -1.46
CA ALA A 29 -24.64 -10.88 -1.69
C ALA A 29 -24.85 -11.99 -0.66
N GLN A 30 -26.08 -12.13 -0.17
CA GLN A 30 -26.49 -13.21 0.69
C GLN A 30 -26.64 -14.51 -0.14
N ILE A 31 -26.40 -15.64 0.48
CA ILE A 31 -26.52 -16.96 -0.15
C ILE A 31 -27.81 -17.61 0.35
N PRO A 32 -28.70 -18.03 -0.55
CA PRO A 32 -29.90 -18.77 -0.16
C PRO A 32 -29.55 -20.03 0.65
N ASN A 33 -30.30 -20.27 1.72
CA ASN A 33 -30.15 -21.48 2.50
C ASN A 33 -30.71 -22.69 1.73
N PRO A 34 -29.90 -23.70 1.38
CA PRO A 34 -30.36 -24.86 0.62
C PRO A 34 -31.42 -25.71 1.36
N ASN A 35 -31.50 -25.56 2.68
CA ASN A 35 -32.47 -26.27 3.51
C ASN A 35 -33.79 -25.47 3.69
N GLY A 36 -33.94 -24.35 2.97
CA GLY A 36 -35.11 -23.45 3.09
C GLY A 36 -34.98 -22.45 4.24
N GLY A 37 -35.96 -21.53 4.35
CA GLY A 37 -35.97 -20.55 5.46
C GLY A 37 -35.11 -19.32 5.28
N GLY A 38 -34.88 -18.83 4.05
CA GLY A 38 -34.20 -17.56 3.78
C GLY A 38 -32.74 -17.71 3.35
N TYR A 39 -31.82 -17.01 4.01
CA TYR A 39 -30.40 -16.98 3.64
C TYR A 39 -29.52 -17.63 4.72
N LEU A 40 -28.32 -18.07 4.31
CA LEU A 40 -27.31 -18.51 5.25
C LEU A 40 -26.93 -17.36 6.18
N THR A 41 -26.75 -17.67 7.46
CA THR A 41 -26.35 -16.70 8.49
C THR A 41 -24.90 -16.92 8.92
N GLY A 42 -24.34 -15.93 9.58
CA GLY A 42 -22.96 -15.97 10.10
C GLY A 42 -21.93 -15.30 9.18
N TYR A 43 -20.79 -15.00 9.78
CA TYR A 43 -19.72 -14.30 9.09
C TYR A 43 -19.07 -15.22 8.05
N GLY A 44 -18.82 -14.68 6.87
CA GLY A 44 -18.27 -15.45 5.75
C GLY A 44 -19.32 -16.11 4.85
N ASN A 45 -20.58 -16.25 5.28
CA ASN A 45 -21.66 -16.87 4.49
C ASN A 45 -22.26 -15.87 3.47
N HIS A 46 -21.38 -15.25 2.69
CA HIS A 46 -21.74 -14.28 1.64
C HIS A 46 -20.94 -14.55 0.36
N ILE A 47 -21.39 -13.97 -0.73
CA ILE A 47 -20.58 -13.78 -1.92
C ILE A 47 -20.07 -12.34 -1.87
N TYR A 48 -18.78 -12.17 -1.75
CA TYR A 48 -18.13 -10.87 -1.83
C TYR A 48 -17.67 -10.65 -3.27
N SER A 49 -17.80 -9.43 -3.77
CA SER A 49 -17.38 -9.09 -5.13
C SER A 49 -16.86 -7.68 -5.25
N PHE A 50 -16.08 -7.45 -6.27
CA PHE A 50 -15.66 -6.13 -6.69
C PHE A 50 -15.61 -6.07 -8.23
N LEU A 51 -16.21 -5.04 -8.78
CA LEU A 51 -16.03 -4.64 -10.16
C LEU A 51 -15.20 -3.36 -10.16
N GLY A 52 -14.02 -3.40 -10.77
CA GLY A 52 -13.12 -2.27 -10.82
C GLY A 52 -12.54 -2.05 -12.20
N MET A 53 -12.15 -0.80 -12.46
CA MET A 53 -11.47 -0.40 -13.68
C MET A 53 -10.25 0.47 -13.34
N ALA A 54 -9.23 0.36 -14.16
CA ALA A 54 -7.99 1.14 -14.02
C ALA A 54 -7.32 1.35 -15.40
N PRO A 55 -6.66 2.52 -15.59
CA PRO A 55 -6.77 3.76 -14.80
C PRO A 55 -8.22 4.28 -14.73
N ALA A 56 -8.58 5.04 -13.69
CA ALA A 56 -9.98 5.48 -13.49
C ALA A 56 -10.44 6.53 -14.51
N ASP A 57 -9.53 7.37 -15.00
CA ASP A 57 -9.73 8.47 -15.94
C ASP A 57 -9.68 8.03 -17.41
N ASP A 58 -8.86 7.02 -17.74
CA ASP A 58 -8.78 6.39 -19.07
C ASP A 58 -8.76 4.85 -18.94
N PRO A 59 -9.91 4.20 -18.70
CA PRO A 59 -9.95 2.79 -18.37
C PRO A 59 -9.41 1.90 -19.48
N ARG A 60 -8.32 1.22 -19.22
CA ARG A 60 -7.72 0.23 -20.13
C ARG A 60 -8.08 -1.19 -19.76
N LEU A 61 -8.40 -1.42 -18.50
CA LEU A 61 -8.82 -2.72 -17.98
C LEU A 61 -10.06 -2.57 -17.08
N ILE A 62 -10.95 -3.54 -17.22
CA ILE A 62 -12.07 -3.77 -16.31
C ILE A 62 -11.95 -5.19 -15.80
N MET A 63 -12.03 -5.35 -14.47
CA MET A 63 -11.97 -6.65 -13.82
C MET A 63 -13.13 -6.82 -12.85
N TYR A 64 -13.86 -7.92 -13.00
CA TYR A 64 -14.79 -8.41 -11.99
C TYR A 64 -14.17 -9.58 -11.26
N ILE A 65 -14.18 -9.52 -9.95
CA ILE A 65 -13.71 -10.60 -9.07
C ILE A 65 -14.76 -10.91 -8.02
N SER A 66 -14.98 -12.19 -7.74
CA SER A 66 -15.90 -12.62 -6.69
C SER A 66 -15.36 -13.83 -5.93
N MET A 67 -15.78 -13.96 -4.68
CA MET A 67 -15.42 -15.09 -3.82
C MET A 67 -16.65 -15.49 -3.01
N LYS A 68 -17.01 -16.75 -3.11
CA LYS A 68 -18.14 -17.33 -2.36
C LYS A 68 -17.63 -18.00 -1.09
N GLN A 69 -18.20 -17.63 0.04
CA GLN A 69 -17.94 -18.25 1.33
C GLN A 69 -16.44 -18.39 1.67
N PRO A 70 -15.66 -17.29 1.61
CA PRO A 70 -14.25 -17.36 1.97
C PRO A 70 -14.06 -17.68 3.45
N ASN A 71 -12.98 -18.38 3.77
CA ASN A 71 -12.56 -18.51 5.15
C ASN A 71 -11.86 -17.23 5.59
N LEU A 72 -12.58 -16.38 6.31
CA LEU A 72 -12.09 -15.08 6.77
C LEU A 72 -11.59 -15.09 8.23
N LYS A 73 -11.61 -16.24 8.89
CA LYS A 73 -11.14 -16.37 10.26
C LYS A 73 -9.62 -16.42 10.31
N LYS A 74 -9.02 -15.50 11.05
CA LYS A 74 -7.58 -15.46 11.31
C LYS A 74 -7.18 -16.42 12.43
N GLU A 75 -5.90 -16.72 12.55
CA GLU A 75 -5.34 -17.58 13.60
C GLU A 75 -5.63 -17.05 15.02
N ASP A 76 -5.66 -15.72 15.18
CA ASP A 76 -6.00 -15.05 16.44
C ASP A 76 -7.52 -15.04 16.77
N GLY A 77 -8.33 -15.69 15.94
CA GLY A 77 -9.78 -15.81 16.11
C GLY A 77 -10.59 -14.61 15.59
N ARG A 78 -9.95 -13.53 15.19
CA ARG A 78 -10.60 -12.37 14.54
C ARG A 78 -11.01 -12.71 13.11
N TYR A 79 -11.89 -11.89 12.56
CA TYR A 79 -12.32 -12.03 11.16
C TYR A 79 -11.75 -10.90 10.32
N GLU A 80 -11.31 -11.25 9.13
CA GLU A 80 -10.87 -10.31 8.12
C GLU A 80 -12.07 -9.80 7.30
N SER A 81 -11.94 -8.59 6.73
CA SER A 81 -12.93 -8.08 5.79
C SER A 81 -13.01 -8.96 4.55
N GLY A 82 -14.23 -9.23 4.05
CA GLY A 82 -14.42 -9.94 2.79
C GLY A 82 -13.78 -9.27 1.58
N SER A 83 -13.49 -7.97 1.66
CA SER A 83 -12.76 -7.24 0.63
C SER A 83 -11.26 -7.52 0.62
N ALA A 84 -10.65 -7.92 1.73
CA ALA A 84 -9.19 -8.03 1.83
C ALA A 84 -8.58 -9.06 0.86
N PRO A 85 -9.02 -10.33 0.82
CA PRO A 85 -8.46 -11.30 -0.11
C PRO A 85 -8.76 -10.96 -1.58
N LEU A 86 -9.93 -10.37 -1.87
CA LEU A 86 -10.27 -9.92 -3.21
C LEU A 86 -9.38 -8.76 -3.66
N ALA A 87 -9.13 -7.80 -2.78
CA ALA A 87 -8.29 -6.64 -3.07
C ALA A 87 -6.84 -7.06 -3.35
N PHE A 88 -6.32 -8.03 -2.61
CA PHE A 88 -4.99 -8.58 -2.86
C PHE A 88 -4.86 -9.11 -4.28
N VAL A 89 -5.80 -9.96 -4.72
CA VAL A 89 -5.77 -10.53 -6.07
C VAL A 89 -6.02 -9.44 -7.12
N PHE A 90 -7.03 -8.60 -6.93
CA PHE A 90 -7.37 -7.52 -7.88
C PHE A 90 -6.17 -6.62 -8.15
N LYS A 91 -5.53 -6.09 -7.12
CA LYS A 91 -4.39 -5.17 -7.26
C LYS A 91 -3.25 -5.81 -8.03
N ASN A 92 -2.84 -7.02 -7.65
CA ASN A 92 -1.75 -7.72 -8.32
C ASN A 92 -2.05 -8.00 -9.81
N VAL A 93 -3.27 -8.44 -10.13
CA VAL A 93 -3.64 -8.73 -11.52
C VAL A 93 -3.70 -7.45 -12.35
N ILE A 94 -4.36 -6.41 -11.85
CA ILE A 94 -4.49 -5.14 -12.57
C ILE A 94 -3.13 -4.51 -12.81
N GLU A 95 -2.29 -4.41 -11.78
CA GLU A 95 -0.98 -3.78 -11.88
C GLU A 95 -0.07 -4.50 -12.89
N ASN A 96 0.07 -5.81 -12.76
CA ASN A 96 0.87 -6.60 -13.72
C ASN A 96 0.32 -6.52 -15.15
N SER A 97 -1.01 -6.48 -15.30
CA SER A 97 -1.62 -6.39 -16.62
C SER A 97 -1.43 -5.01 -17.26
N LEU A 98 -1.53 -3.92 -16.48
CA LEU A 98 -1.27 -2.56 -16.97
C LEU A 98 0.20 -2.38 -17.36
N HIS A 99 1.13 -2.91 -16.57
CA HIS A 99 2.56 -2.94 -16.92
C HIS A 99 2.80 -3.73 -18.22
N TYR A 100 2.18 -4.90 -18.36
CA TYR A 100 2.30 -5.70 -19.60
C TYR A 100 1.76 -4.95 -20.84
N LEU A 101 0.71 -4.16 -20.66
CA LEU A 101 0.13 -3.32 -21.71
C LEU A 101 0.88 -2.01 -21.96
N ASN A 102 1.97 -1.75 -21.24
CA ASN A 102 2.75 -0.50 -21.26
C ASN A 102 1.86 0.73 -21.00
N VAL A 103 0.93 0.62 -20.06
CA VAL A 103 0.14 1.75 -19.59
C VAL A 103 0.92 2.49 -18.52
N GLU A 104 1.19 3.77 -18.75
CA GLU A 104 1.91 4.59 -17.76
C GLU A 104 1.07 4.80 -16.49
N PRO A 105 1.71 4.85 -15.31
CA PRO A 105 1.05 5.24 -14.07
C PRO A 105 0.35 6.59 -14.19
N ASN A 106 -0.88 6.69 -13.67
CA ASN A 106 -1.65 7.93 -13.68
C ASN A 106 -1.93 8.48 -12.27
N GLN A 107 -1.47 7.80 -11.25
CA GLN A 107 -1.43 8.32 -9.90
C GLN A 107 0.01 8.74 -9.65
N GLU A 108 0.23 10.05 -9.53
CA GLU A 108 1.46 10.51 -8.92
C GLU A 108 1.46 9.90 -7.50
N VAL A 109 2.38 9.00 -7.23
CA VAL A 109 2.80 8.75 -5.88
C VAL A 109 3.31 10.12 -5.44
N GLU A 110 2.51 10.88 -4.68
CA GLU A 110 3.10 11.77 -3.71
C GLU A 110 3.92 10.83 -2.82
N GLU A 111 5.14 10.48 -3.26
CA GLU A 111 6.17 10.22 -2.29
C GLU A 111 6.07 11.47 -1.41
N GLU A 112 5.51 11.31 -0.20
CA GLU A 112 5.84 12.23 0.87
C GLU A 112 7.35 12.14 0.92
N THR A 113 8.00 13.01 0.14
CA THR A 113 9.44 13.20 0.17
C THR A 113 9.69 13.78 1.55
N LYS A 114 9.73 12.85 2.53
CA LYS A 114 10.12 13.22 3.88
C LYS A 114 11.43 13.95 3.71
N SER A 115 11.43 15.21 3.98
CA SER A 115 12.64 16.03 4.00
C SER A 115 12.94 16.45 5.42
N MET A 116 14.21 16.58 5.70
CA MET A 116 14.67 17.19 6.95
C MET A 116 15.95 17.97 6.73
N LYS A 117 16.20 18.92 7.63
CA LYS A 117 17.53 19.52 7.73
C LYS A 117 18.43 18.61 8.54
N LEU A 118 19.51 18.17 7.92
CA LEU A 118 20.48 17.25 8.53
C LEU A 118 21.04 17.85 9.84
N PRO A 119 20.93 17.17 10.97
CA PRO A 119 21.53 17.62 12.23
C PRO A 119 23.06 17.56 12.16
N ASP A 120 23.74 18.10 13.16
CA ASP A 120 25.16 17.87 13.31
C ASP A 120 25.42 16.39 13.62
N LEU A 121 26.09 15.69 12.73
CA LEU A 121 26.35 14.27 12.84
C LEU A 121 27.70 13.95 13.49
N VAL A 122 28.66 14.89 13.43
CA VAL A 122 30.01 14.65 13.95
C VAL A 122 29.97 14.43 15.45
N GLY A 123 30.61 13.36 15.90
CA GLY A 123 30.65 12.95 17.30
C GLY A 123 29.43 12.10 17.76
N LYS A 124 28.36 12.02 16.98
CA LYS A 124 27.19 11.17 17.32
C LYS A 124 27.52 9.69 17.18
N PRO A 125 26.88 8.83 17.96
CA PRO A 125 26.97 7.39 17.76
C PRO A 125 26.43 6.99 16.39
N VAL A 126 27.17 6.17 15.66
CA VAL A 126 26.78 5.65 14.33
C VAL A 126 25.38 5.05 14.36
N LYS A 127 25.05 4.26 15.39
CA LYS A 127 23.72 3.65 15.56
C LYS A 127 22.55 4.65 15.62
N ASP A 128 22.80 5.87 16.10
CA ASP A 128 21.75 6.91 16.17
C ASP A 128 21.58 7.60 14.82
N VAL A 129 22.64 7.68 14.03
CA VAL A 129 22.59 8.21 12.67
C VAL A 129 21.89 7.22 11.73
N LEU A 130 22.11 5.92 11.89
CA LEU A 130 21.43 4.87 11.09
C LEU A 130 19.90 4.89 11.23
N LYS A 131 19.35 5.42 12.32
CA LYS A 131 17.89 5.58 12.46
C LYS A 131 17.28 6.50 11.39
N LEU A 132 18.07 7.38 10.80
CA LEU A 132 17.60 8.25 9.69
C LEU A 132 17.22 7.47 8.44
N GLU A 133 17.67 6.20 8.28
CA GLU A 133 17.16 5.30 7.24
C GLU A 133 15.68 4.96 7.46
N GLU A 134 15.30 4.69 8.72
CA GLU A 134 13.91 4.36 9.08
C GLU A 134 13.02 5.62 9.13
N ASP A 135 13.56 6.73 9.66
CA ASP A 135 12.79 7.95 9.92
C ASP A 135 12.40 8.69 8.64
N ILE A 136 13.34 8.82 7.71
CA ILE A 136 13.16 9.61 6.47
C ILE A 136 13.57 8.88 5.18
N GLY A 137 14.02 7.63 5.29
CA GLY A 137 14.39 6.82 4.11
C GLY A 137 15.72 7.21 3.45
N LEU A 138 16.68 7.78 4.21
CA LEU A 138 18.04 7.99 3.70
C LEU A 138 18.73 6.66 3.39
N LYS A 139 19.58 6.64 2.38
CA LYS A 139 20.53 5.53 2.13
C LYS A 139 21.84 5.87 2.82
N ILE A 140 22.21 5.13 3.89
CA ILE A 140 23.40 5.44 4.67
C ILE A 140 24.50 4.42 4.39
N SER A 141 25.69 4.91 4.01
CA SER A 141 26.91 4.10 3.90
C SER A 141 27.88 4.46 5.01
N VAL A 142 28.32 3.47 5.78
CA VAL A 142 29.31 3.63 6.84
C VAL A 142 30.66 3.19 6.35
N ILE A 143 31.66 4.05 6.46
CA ILE A 143 33.07 3.74 6.14
C ILE A 143 33.86 3.66 7.45
N GLY A 144 34.43 2.50 7.75
CA GLY A 144 35.21 2.25 8.97
C GLY A 144 34.43 1.45 10.03
N GLU A 145 35.08 1.19 11.14
CA GLU A 145 34.56 0.37 12.26
C GLU A 145 34.31 1.20 13.55
N GLY A 146 34.35 2.52 13.43
CA GLY A 146 34.18 3.45 14.54
C GLY A 146 32.76 3.43 15.13
N LYS A 147 32.65 3.73 16.42
CA LYS A 147 31.36 3.84 17.11
C LYS A 147 30.74 5.24 17.01
N LYS A 148 31.50 6.23 16.57
CA LYS A 148 31.11 7.63 16.43
C LYS A 148 31.45 8.14 15.06
N VAL A 149 30.63 9.01 14.52
CA VAL A 149 30.86 9.67 13.24
C VAL A 149 31.97 10.70 13.37
N LEU A 150 32.98 10.59 12.53
CA LEU A 150 34.10 11.53 12.43
C LEU A 150 33.84 12.62 11.36
N SER A 151 33.20 12.22 10.27
CA SER A 151 32.85 13.14 9.19
C SER A 151 31.66 12.60 8.38
N SER A 152 31.04 13.45 7.57
CA SER A 152 29.99 13.07 6.61
C SER A 152 30.16 13.84 5.32
N ASN A 153 29.67 13.27 4.20
CA ASN A 153 29.67 13.92 2.88
C ASN A 153 28.71 15.09 2.80
N LEU A 154 27.71 15.16 3.67
CA LEU A 154 26.74 16.25 3.73
C LEU A 154 26.94 17.07 5.00
N ALA A 155 26.86 18.40 4.85
CA ALA A 155 27.04 19.32 5.96
C ALA A 155 25.80 19.41 6.85
N LYS A 156 25.99 19.84 8.10
CA LYS A 156 24.90 20.24 9.00
C LYS A 156 23.97 21.26 8.30
N ASN A 157 22.66 21.13 8.53
CA ASN A 157 21.59 21.95 7.94
C ASN A 157 21.39 21.79 6.42
N THR A 158 22.10 20.86 5.76
CA THR A 158 21.72 20.44 4.40
C THR A 158 20.30 19.87 4.43
N GLU A 159 19.44 20.33 3.54
CA GLU A 159 18.13 19.72 3.35
C GLU A 159 18.31 18.40 2.60
N VAL A 160 17.83 17.32 3.18
CA VAL A 160 17.93 15.98 2.63
C VAL A 160 16.53 15.38 2.47
N TYR A 161 16.38 14.55 1.46
CA TYR A 161 15.13 13.91 1.05
C TYR A 161 15.21 12.39 1.15
N SER A 162 14.06 11.74 1.21
CA SER A 162 14.00 10.27 1.11
C SER A 162 14.75 9.81 -0.16
N GLY A 163 15.59 8.78 -0.01
CA GLY A 163 16.43 8.24 -1.09
C GLY A 163 17.80 8.90 -1.25
N ASP A 164 18.06 10.06 -0.62
CA ASP A 164 19.38 10.70 -0.65
C ASP A 164 20.44 9.83 0.02
N HIS A 165 21.68 9.96 -0.48
CA HIS A 165 22.80 9.14 -0.02
C HIS A 165 23.70 9.90 0.96
N LEU A 166 23.71 9.45 2.22
CA LEU A 166 24.55 9.94 3.29
C LEU A 166 25.71 8.98 3.49
N ILE A 167 26.94 9.47 3.39
CA ILE A 167 28.16 8.72 3.70
C ILE A 167 28.73 9.25 5.00
N ILE A 168 28.95 8.37 5.97
CA ILE A 168 29.60 8.69 7.25
C ILE A 168 30.88 7.88 7.45
N VAL A 169 31.88 8.50 8.07
CA VAL A 169 33.19 7.90 8.34
C VAL A 169 33.36 7.82 9.86
#